data_af0d0e1dd343050e3bb935c1b141152c
#
_entry.id   af0d0e1dd343050e3bb935c1b141152c
#
_cell.length_a   1.000
_cell.length_b   1.000
_cell.length_c   1.000
_cell.angle_alpha   90.00
_cell.angle_beta   90.00
_cell.angle_gamma   90.00
#
_symmetry.space_group_name_H-M   'P 1'
#
loop_
_entity.id
_entity.type
_entity.pdbx_description
1 polymer ?
#
loop_
_entity_poly.entity_id
_entity_poly.type
_entity_poly.pdbx_seq_one_letter_code
_entity_poly.pdbx_strand_id
1 'polypeptide(L)'
;METSVKIVKVHTERTFAIARSSADTFERVIFEISVDGVTGRGEAAPTSHYDQDAEGVAAALEDVEVGDPWDIEGALARNSTMPPSALTALDNAMHDLAARRLGVPVYRLLGLARPEPVSAYTLGIADRETTVAYAKKLQAHRILKVKVGGWDDIETLRAVRESSEADLWVDANEAFSPEEAIEVVTELKGMGVGMIEQPVSASAGPESFQNLTEAAFPVPVIADESAITAGDVPELAGSVSGVNVKLAKCGGIRRALEMIHTARAYGMLVMLGCMVETSLGISAAAQISGLVDFVDLDGAMLLADDPYSGPLYENGLILLPDGPGLGVKPR
;
A
#
# COMPACT_ATOMS: atom_id res chain seq x y z
N MET A 1 -1.99 -27.08 16.05
CA MET A 1 -1.75 -25.76 15.48
C MET A 1 -0.38 -25.29 15.92
N GLU A 2 0.44 -24.83 14.99
CA GLU A 2 1.79 -24.35 15.24
C GLU A 2 1.93 -22.96 14.59
N THR A 3 2.65 -22.06 15.24
CA THR A 3 2.95 -20.73 14.71
C THR A 3 4.46 -20.52 14.65
N SER A 4 4.92 -19.70 13.73
CA SER A 4 6.32 -19.26 13.67
C SER A 4 6.41 -17.81 13.20
N VAL A 5 7.43 -17.11 13.70
CA VAL A 5 7.74 -15.72 13.39
C VAL A 5 9.16 -15.63 12.88
N LYS A 6 9.39 -14.86 11.85
CA LYS A 6 10.72 -14.65 11.29
C LYS A 6 10.89 -13.23 10.79
N ILE A 7 11.93 -12.53 11.24
CA ILE A 7 12.36 -11.26 10.63
C ILE A 7 13.23 -11.58 9.41
N VAL A 8 12.89 -10.99 8.27
CA VAL A 8 13.63 -11.07 7.02
C VAL A 8 14.08 -9.68 6.59
N LYS A 9 15.31 -9.57 6.12
CA LYS A 9 15.83 -8.34 5.51
C LYS A 9 15.68 -8.47 4.00
N VAL A 10 15.18 -7.41 3.38
CA VAL A 10 15.06 -7.30 1.94
C VAL A 10 15.72 -6.00 1.48
N HIS A 11 16.28 -6.02 0.27
CA HIS A 11 16.98 -4.89 -0.28
C HIS A 11 16.30 -4.41 -1.56
N THR A 12 16.24 -3.10 -1.74
CA THR A 12 15.76 -2.52 -2.99
C THR A 12 16.88 -2.50 -4.03
N GLU A 13 16.53 -2.60 -5.32
CA GLU A 13 17.49 -2.47 -6.42
C GLU A 13 18.21 -1.11 -6.43
N ARG A 14 17.57 -0.10 -5.83
CA ARG A 14 18.07 1.26 -5.71
C ARG A 14 17.61 1.83 -4.38
N THR A 15 18.34 2.80 -3.86
CA THR A 15 17.89 3.56 -2.69
C THR A 15 16.51 4.14 -2.94
N PHE A 16 15.55 3.82 -2.08
CA PHE A 16 14.19 4.32 -2.13
C PHE A 16 14.07 5.53 -1.19
N ALA A 17 13.82 6.70 -1.77
CA ALA A 17 13.73 7.95 -1.04
C ALA A 17 12.33 8.57 -1.20
N ILE A 18 11.80 9.10 -0.11
CA ILE A 18 10.58 9.89 0.00
C ILE A 18 10.88 11.18 0.73
N ALA A 19 9.94 12.11 0.85
CA ALA A 19 10.16 13.42 1.47
C ALA A 19 10.83 13.36 2.86
N ARG A 20 10.53 12.34 3.67
CA ARG A 20 10.97 12.23 5.07
C ARG A 20 12.02 11.15 5.36
N SER A 21 12.35 10.29 4.42
CA SER A 21 13.27 9.16 4.65
C SER A 21 13.91 8.63 3.38
N SER A 22 15.04 7.91 3.55
CA SER A 22 15.73 7.24 2.46
C SER A 22 16.34 5.94 3.00
N ALA A 23 16.11 4.81 2.33
CA ALA A 23 16.63 3.51 2.70
C ALA A 23 16.80 2.59 1.48
N ASP A 24 17.66 1.60 1.62
CA ASP A 24 17.88 0.51 0.65
C ASP A 24 17.65 -0.86 1.28
N THR A 25 17.42 -0.91 2.59
CA THR A 25 17.21 -2.14 3.36
C THR A 25 15.96 -1.99 4.22
N PHE A 26 15.10 -3.00 4.18
CA PHE A 26 13.84 -3.04 4.92
C PHE A 26 13.71 -4.35 5.67
N GLU A 27 13.25 -4.30 6.91
CA GLU A 27 12.91 -5.48 7.71
C GLU A 27 11.43 -5.77 7.59
N ARG A 28 11.10 -7.05 7.29
CA ARG A 28 9.73 -7.55 7.20
C ARG A 28 9.57 -8.68 8.19
N VAL A 29 8.40 -8.79 8.80
CA VAL A 29 8.13 -9.87 9.74
C VAL A 29 7.16 -10.84 9.08
N ILE A 30 7.60 -12.08 8.92
CA ILE A 30 6.78 -13.15 8.35
C ILE A 30 6.17 -13.96 9.48
N PHE A 31 4.87 -14.09 9.46
CA PHE A 31 4.10 -14.94 10.36
C PHE A 31 3.54 -16.14 9.59
N GLU A 32 3.74 -17.33 10.14
CA GLU A 32 3.19 -18.56 9.61
C GLU A 32 2.30 -19.23 10.65
N ILE A 33 1.18 -19.77 10.20
CA ILE A 33 0.26 -20.60 10.99
C ILE A 33 0.03 -21.92 10.27
N SER A 34 0.29 -23.03 10.95
CA SER A 34 0.16 -24.40 10.41
C SER A 34 -0.90 -25.18 11.17
N VAL A 35 -1.86 -25.74 10.42
CA VAL A 35 -2.93 -26.59 10.94
C VAL A 35 -3.12 -27.78 10.02
N ASP A 36 -3.05 -28.99 10.55
CA ASP A 36 -3.26 -30.25 9.81
C ASP A 36 -2.38 -30.37 8.54
N GLY A 37 -1.13 -29.88 8.62
CA GLY A 37 -0.17 -29.93 7.52
C GLY A 37 -0.36 -28.85 6.44
N VAL A 38 -1.31 -27.92 6.63
CA VAL A 38 -1.50 -26.75 5.77
C VAL A 38 -0.96 -25.52 6.46
N THR A 39 -0.14 -24.74 5.76
CA THR A 39 0.47 -23.50 6.28
C THR A 39 -0.07 -22.28 5.56
N GLY A 40 -0.63 -21.34 6.32
CA GLY A 40 -0.94 -19.98 5.88
C GLY A 40 0.17 -19.01 6.28
N ARG A 41 0.40 -18.00 5.46
CA ARG A 41 1.46 -16.99 5.62
C ARG A 41 0.94 -15.59 5.52
N GLY A 42 1.50 -14.70 6.34
CA GLY A 42 1.27 -13.27 6.26
C GLY A 42 2.54 -12.49 6.54
N GLU A 43 2.57 -11.27 6.05
CA GLU A 43 3.70 -10.35 6.19
C GLU A 43 3.27 -9.10 6.94
N ALA A 44 4.11 -8.66 7.88
CA ALA A 44 4.05 -7.33 8.47
C ALA A 44 5.15 -6.45 7.87
N ALA A 45 4.80 -5.20 7.56
CA ALA A 45 5.72 -4.18 7.08
C ALA A 45 5.80 -3.02 8.08
N PRO A 46 6.50 -3.20 9.22
CA PRO A 46 6.66 -2.15 10.22
C PRO A 46 7.37 -0.93 9.65
N THR A 47 7.00 0.23 10.13
CA THR A 47 7.66 1.50 9.78
C THR A 47 7.68 2.44 10.98
N SER A 48 8.80 3.10 11.19
CA SER A 48 9.00 4.08 12.27
C SER A 48 8.05 5.28 12.18
N HIS A 49 7.49 5.57 11.00
CA HIS A 49 6.47 6.60 10.84
C HIS A 49 5.20 6.34 11.68
N TYR A 50 4.90 5.05 11.93
CA TYR A 50 3.78 4.62 12.77
C TYR A 50 4.26 4.00 14.09
N ASP A 51 5.45 4.41 14.58
CA ASP A 51 6.05 3.94 15.83
C ASP A 51 6.18 2.41 15.91
N GLN A 52 6.53 1.75 14.78
CA GLN A 52 6.68 0.30 14.69
C GLN A 52 8.07 -0.07 14.19
N ASP A 53 8.67 -1.08 14.82
CA ASP A 53 9.89 -1.75 14.39
C ASP A 53 9.70 -3.27 14.27
N ALA A 54 10.65 -3.96 13.66
CA ALA A 54 10.52 -5.38 13.34
C ALA A 54 10.58 -6.25 14.61
N GLU A 55 11.40 -5.89 15.59
CA GLU A 55 11.52 -6.64 16.85
C GLU A 55 10.24 -6.56 17.67
N GLY A 56 9.65 -5.37 17.83
CA GLY A 56 8.41 -5.17 18.58
C GLY A 56 7.22 -5.90 17.90
N VAL A 57 7.16 -5.84 16.57
CA VAL A 57 6.14 -6.55 15.79
C VAL A 57 6.32 -8.07 15.87
N ALA A 58 7.56 -8.58 15.81
CA ALA A 58 7.84 -9.99 15.95
C ALA A 58 7.45 -10.49 17.34
N ALA A 59 7.84 -9.77 18.40
CA ALA A 59 7.48 -10.11 19.79
C ALA A 59 5.96 -10.15 19.97
N ALA A 60 5.22 -9.20 19.42
CA ALA A 60 3.76 -9.22 19.49
C ALA A 60 3.16 -10.45 18.78
N LEU A 61 3.74 -10.89 17.66
CA LEU A 61 3.28 -12.07 16.91
C LEU A 61 3.68 -13.39 17.60
N GLU A 62 4.77 -13.43 18.37
CA GLU A 62 5.15 -14.60 19.19
C GLU A 62 4.13 -14.87 20.31
N ASP A 63 3.51 -13.83 20.86
CA ASP A 63 2.50 -13.88 21.92
C ASP A 63 1.05 -13.98 21.39
N VAL A 64 0.85 -14.21 20.09
CA VAL A 64 -0.47 -14.19 19.43
C VAL A 64 -1.44 -15.26 19.97
N GLU A 65 -2.67 -14.86 20.26
CA GLU A 65 -3.78 -15.73 20.63
C GLU A 65 -4.69 -16.03 19.42
N VAL A 66 -4.37 -17.05 18.62
CA VAL A 66 -5.13 -17.38 17.41
C VAL A 66 -6.53 -17.92 17.74
N GLY A 67 -6.66 -18.85 18.67
CA GLY A 67 -7.92 -19.54 18.97
C GLY A 67 -8.35 -20.51 17.86
N ASP A 68 -9.60 -20.45 17.41
CA ASP A 68 -10.08 -21.22 16.27
C ASP A 68 -9.49 -20.63 14.96
N PRO A 69 -8.77 -21.43 14.16
CA PRO A 69 -8.15 -20.95 12.92
C PRO A 69 -9.15 -20.56 11.82
N TRP A 70 -10.44 -20.80 12.01
CA TRP A 70 -11.52 -20.33 11.14
C TRP A 70 -12.14 -19.00 11.60
N ASP A 71 -11.95 -18.63 12.88
CA ASP A 71 -12.49 -17.42 13.49
C ASP A 71 -11.51 -16.25 13.37
N ILE A 72 -11.37 -15.71 12.14
CA ILE A 72 -10.47 -14.59 11.86
C ILE A 72 -10.88 -13.36 12.69
N GLU A 73 -12.17 -13.03 12.77
CA GLU A 73 -12.65 -11.88 13.53
C GLU A 73 -12.34 -12.00 15.02
N GLY A 74 -12.59 -13.18 15.60
CA GLY A 74 -12.26 -13.43 16.99
C GLY A 74 -10.75 -13.40 17.28
N ALA A 75 -9.91 -13.87 16.35
CA ALA A 75 -8.47 -13.75 16.47
C ALA A 75 -8.01 -12.29 16.47
N LEU A 76 -8.52 -11.47 15.55
CA LEU A 76 -8.21 -10.04 15.51
C LEU A 76 -8.69 -9.30 16.76
N ALA A 77 -9.88 -9.65 17.27
CA ALA A 77 -10.42 -9.05 18.49
C ALA A 77 -9.58 -9.38 19.74
N ARG A 78 -9.14 -10.65 19.89
CA ARG A 78 -8.25 -11.07 21.01
C ARG A 78 -6.92 -10.33 20.98
N ASN A 79 -6.42 -9.99 19.81
CA ASN A 79 -5.12 -9.34 19.59
C ASN A 79 -5.23 -7.85 19.25
N SER A 80 -6.36 -7.20 19.53
CA SER A 80 -6.68 -5.83 19.10
C SER A 80 -5.71 -4.74 19.58
N THR A 81 -4.86 -5.03 20.56
CA THR A 81 -3.83 -4.11 21.08
C THR A 81 -2.48 -4.25 20.38
N MET A 82 -2.35 -5.22 19.47
CA MET A 82 -1.11 -5.39 18.69
C MET A 82 -0.89 -4.21 17.72
N PRO A 83 0.36 -3.97 17.33
CA PRO A 83 0.67 -3.05 16.22
C PRO A 83 -0.14 -3.41 14.96
N PRO A 84 -0.65 -2.43 14.20
CA PRO A 84 -1.43 -2.69 12.98
C PRO A 84 -0.73 -3.61 11.97
N SER A 85 0.60 -3.48 11.79
CA SER A 85 1.34 -4.38 10.90
C SER A 85 1.37 -5.83 11.41
N ALA A 86 1.42 -6.06 12.74
CA ALA A 86 1.30 -7.40 13.32
C ALA A 86 -0.08 -8.00 13.05
N LEU A 87 -1.16 -7.20 13.25
CA LEU A 87 -2.52 -7.62 12.89
C LEU A 87 -2.63 -7.95 11.39
N THR A 88 -1.93 -7.21 10.53
CA THR A 88 -1.87 -7.49 9.09
C THR A 88 -1.28 -8.86 8.81
N ALA A 89 -0.16 -9.19 9.44
CA ALA A 89 0.46 -10.51 9.26
C ALA A 89 -0.45 -11.65 9.76
N LEU A 90 -1.08 -11.47 10.91
CA LEU A 90 -2.04 -12.43 11.46
C LEU A 90 -3.25 -12.63 10.53
N ASP A 91 -3.91 -11.54 10.15
CA ASP A 91 -5.11 -11.55 9.30
C ASP A 91 -4.82 -12.22 7.94
N ASN A 92 -3.74 -11.80 7.28
CA ASN A 92 -3.35 -12.32 5.98
C ASN A 92 -2.98 -13.82 6.07
N ALA A 93 -2.27 -14.24 7.13
CA ALA A 93 -1.93 -15.65 7.33
C ALA A 93 -3.17 -16.52 7.56
N MET A 94 -4.15 -16.03 8.31
CA MET A 94 -5.40 -16.75 8.52
C MET A 94 -6.25 -16.84 7.26
N HIS A 95 -6.32 -15.78 6.46
CA HIS A 95 -6.97 -15.83 5.14
C HIS A 95 -6.27 -16.79 4.19
N ASP A 96 -4.93 -16.78 4.15
CA ASP A 96 -4.15 -17.73 3.33
C ASP A 96 -4.40 -19.16 3.77
N LEU A 97 -4.37 -19.45 5.08
CA LEU A 97 -4.66 -20.77 5.64
C LEU A 97 -6.07 -21.24 5.27
N ALA A 98 -7.09 -20.41 5.52
CA ALA A 98 -8.48 -20.78 5.24
C ALA A 98 -8.69 -21.07 3.75
N ALA A 99 -8.18 -20.21 2.87
CA ALA A 99 -8.28 -20.37 1.44
C ALA A 99 -7.52 -21.60 0.91
N ARG A 100 -6.32 -21.90 1.46
CA ARG A 100 -5.54 -23.12 1.16
C ARG A 100 -6.27 -24.40 1.59
N ARG A 101 -6.88 -24.43 2.77
CA ARG A 101 -7.66 -25.57 3.25
C ARG A 101 -8.90 -25.84 2.39
N LEU A 102 -9.50 -24.79 1.83
CA LEU A 102 -10.63 -24.90 0.90
C LEU A 102 -10.22 -25.16 -0.55
N GLY A 103 -8.92 -25.07 -0.87
CA GLY A 103 -8.41 -25.24 -2.22
C GLY A 103 -8.77 -24.11 -3.19
N VAL A 104 -9.03 -22.90 -2.68
CA VAL A 104 -9.41 -21.71 -3.49
C VAL A 104 -8.45 -20.53 -3.25
N PRO A 105 -8.32 -19.59 -4.19
CA PRO A 105 -7.63 -18.32 -3.93
C PRO A 105 -8.40 -17.45 -2.93
N VAL A 106 -7.70 -16.54 -2.24
CA VAL A 106 -8.30 -15.65 -1.23
C VAL A 106 -9.41 -14.78 -1.83
N TYR A 107 -9.26 -14.22 -3.04
CA TYR A 107 -10.33 -13.44 -3.67
C TYR A 107 -11.63 -14.26 -3.84
N ARG A 108 -11.53 -15.57 -4.11
CA ARG A 108 -12.71 -16.47 -4.19
C ARG A 108 -13.33 -16.73 -2.82
N LEU A 109 -12.49 -16.90 -1.78
CA LEU A 109 -12.97 -17.01 -0.40
C LEU A 109 -13.79 -15.76 0.00
N LEU A 110 -13.38 -14.58 -0.49
CA LEU A 110 -14.06 -13.30 -0.26
C LEU A 110 -15.28 -13.06 -1.19
N GLY A 111 -15.58 -13.99 -2.10
CA GLY A 111 -16.70 -13.85 -3.04
C GLY A 111 -16.44 -12.88 -4.20
N LEU A 112 -15.16 -12.61 -4.51
CA LEU A 112 -14.75 -11.68 -5.57
C LEU A 112 -14.41 -12.40 -6.87
N ALA A 113 -14.47 -11.67 -7.98
CA ALA A 113 -13.89 -12.09 -9.24
C ALA A 113 -12.36 -12.04 -9.16
N ARG A 114 -11.65 -12.75 -10.07
CA ARG A 114 -10.19 -12.61 -10.18
C ARG A 114 -9.85 -11.17 -10.52
N PRO A 115 -9.06 -10.47 -9.69
CA PRO A 115 -8.65 -9.12 -10.02
C PRO A 115 -7.52 -9.12 -11.06
N GLU A 116 -7.51 -8.09 -11.90
CA GLU A 116 -6.47 -7.82 -12.90
C GLU A 116 -6.10 -6.33 -12.83
N PRO A 117 -5.53 -5.87 -11.69
CA PRO A 117 -5.25 -4.46 -11.49
C PRO A 117 -4.05 -4.00 -12.31
N VAL A 118 -4.09 -2.75 -12.77
CA VAL A 118 -2.92 -2.04 -13.27
C VAL A 118 -2.38 -1.17 -12.14
N SER A 119 -1.17 -1.49 -11.68
CA SER A 119 -0.48 -0.74 -10.62
C SER A 119 0.31 0.42 -11.21
N ALA A 120 0.40 1.51 -10.45
CA ALA A 120 1.45 2.48 -10.65
C ALA A 120 2.84 1.85 -10.43
N TYR A 121 3.87 2.49 -10.99
CA TYR A 121 5.27 2.25 -10.64
C TYR A 121 5.83 3.51 -10.00
N THR A 122 6.40 3.39 -8.81
CA THR A 122 6.87 4.52 -8.02
C THR A 122 8.30 4.93 -8.39
N LEU A 123 8.45 6.21 -8.72
CA LEU A 123 9.74 6.88 -8.83
C LEU A 123 10.02 7.59 -7.50
N GLY A 124 10.96 7.08 -6.71
CA GLY A 124 11.46 7.72 -5.50
C GLY A 124 12.18 9.03 -5.82
N ILE A 125 12.37 9.89 -4.81
CA ILE A 125 13.10 11.15 -4.94
C ILE A 125 14.56 10.86 -5.32
N ALA A 126 15.01 11.44 -6.43
CA ALA A 126 16.39 11.39 -6.91
C ALA A 126 16.70 12.68 -7.70
N ASP A 127 17.93 12.85 -8.15
CA ASP A 127 18.24 13.95 -9.03
C ASP A 127 17.46 13.88 -10.35
N ARG A 128 17.25 15.04 -10.96
CA ARG A 128 16.41 15.21 -12.17
C ARG A 128 16.86 14.29 -13.33
N GLU A 129 18.16 14.17 -13.56
CA GLU A 129 18.70 13.37 -14.67
C GLU A 129 18.39 11.89 -14.46
N THR A 130 18.63 11.39 -13.25
CA THR A 130 18.33 10.02 -12.84
C THR A 130 16.85 9.71 -12.96
N THR A 131 15.96 10.59 -12.44
CA THR A 131 14.51 10.40 -12.46
C THR A 131 13.97 10.35 -13.89
N VAL A 132 14.37 11.29 -14.74
CA VAL A 132 13.96 11.33 -16.16
C VAL A 132 14.49 10.13 -16.94
N ALA A 133 15.74 9.74 -16.71
CA ALA A 133 16.32 8.56 -17.37
C ALA A 133 15.57 7.28 -16.98
N TYR A 134 15.09 7.20 -15.73
CA TYR A 134 14.34 6.05 -15.25
C TYR A 134 12.90 6.04 -15.78
N ALA A 135 12.23 7.19 -15.80
CA ALA A 135 10.92 7.32 -16.45
C ALA A 135 10.95 6.87 -17.92
N LYS A 136 12.01 7.22 -18.65
CA LYS A 136 12.20 6.74 -20.02
C LYS A 136 12.37 5.22 -20.16
N LYS A 137 12.94 4.53 -19.17
CA LYS A 137 13.04 3.07 -19.16
C LYS A 137 11.70 2.40 -18.91
N LEU A 138 10.78 3.10 -18.23
CA LEU A 138 9.47 2.63 -17.83
C LEU A 138 8.37 3.01 -18.83
N GLN A 139 8.68 3.34 -20.09
CA GLN A 139 7.73 3.77 -21.12
C GLN A 139 6.57 2.81 -21.37
N ALA A 140 6.75 1.52 -21.06
CA ALA A 140 5.69 0.52 -21.16
C ALA A 140 4.68 0.56 -20.00
N HIS A 141 5.01 1.22 -18.89
CA HIS A 141 4.11 1.36 -17.75
C HIS A 141 3.06 2.43 -18.05
N ARG A 142 1.80 2.09 -17.75
CA ARG A 142 0.66 2.99 -17.99
C ARG A 142 0.60 4.14 -16.99
N ILE A 143 1.11 3.90 -15.78
CA ILE A 143 1.02 4.81 -14.63
C ILE A 143 2.38 4.90 -13.96
N LEU A 144 2.86 6.12 -13.77
CA LEU A 144 4.06 6.41 -12.98
C LEU A 144 3.65 7.28 -11.78
N LYS A 145 3.97 6.83 -10.58
CA LYS A 145 3.81 7.60 -9.36
C LYS A 145 5.14 8.26 -9.01
N VAL A 146 5.16 9.59 -8.91
CA VAL A 146 6.38 10.36 -8.64
C VAL A 146 6.32 10.91 -7.23
N LYS A 147 7.33 10.59 -6.43
CA LYS A 147 7.50 11.16 -5.09
C LYS A 147 8.06 12.57 -5.19
N VAL A 148 7.48 13.50 -4.45
CA VAL A 148 7.95 14.88 -4.36
C VAL A 148 8.11 15.30 -2.91
N GLY A 149 9.19 16.00 -2.58
CA GLY A 149 9.51 16.50 -1.25
C GLY A 149 9.65 18.03 -1.18
N GLY A 150 9.47 18.72 -2.31
CA GLY A 150 9.60 20.16 -2.41
C GLY A 150 9.46 20.70 -3.84
N TRP A 151 9.65 21.99 -4.00
CA TRP A 151 9.50 22.67 -5.31
C TRP A 151 10.49 22.20 -6.37
N ASP A 152 11.70 21.82 -6.00
CA ASP A 152 12.71 21.30 -6.94
C ASP A 152 12.25 19.99 -7.60
N ASP A 153 11.47 19.17 -6.87
CA ASP A 153 10.88 17.95 -7.40
C ASP A 153 9.72 18.23 -8.37
N ILE A 154 9.01 19.34 -8.21
CA ILE A 154 7.97 19.77 -9.15
C ILE A 154 8.59 20.09 -10.53
N GLU A 155 9.77 20.71 -10.56
CA GLU A 155 10.51 20.92 -11.83
C GLU A 155 11.01 19.60 -12.43
N THR A 156 11.37 18.62 -11.58
CA THR A 156 11.73 17.26 -12.01
C THR A 156 10.52 16.55 -12.61
N LEU A 157 9.35 16.66 -11.97
CA LEU A 157 8.08 16.11 -12.48
C LEU A 157 7.72 16.68 -13.86
N ARG A 158 7.93 17.99 -14.10
CA ARG A 158 7.72 18.63 -15.39
C ARG A 158 8.57 17.96 -16.47
N ALA A 159 9.84 17.71 -16.20
CA ALA A 159 10.72 17.00 -17.11
C ALA A 159 10.34 15.51 -17.31
N VAL A 160 9.80 14.86 -16.30
CA VAL A 160 9.21 13.53 -16.44
C VAL A 160 8.02 13.57 -17.40
N ARG A 161 7.10 14.54 -17.22
CA ARG A 161 5.95 14.72 -18.12
C ARG A 161 6.35 14.92 -19.58
N GLU A 162 7.38 15.71 -19.83
CA GLU A 162 7.90 15.94 -21.19
C GLU A 162 8.51 14.68 -21.81
N SER A 163 8.91 13.71 -20.99
CA SER A 163 9.63 12.49 -21.41
C SER A 163 8.79 11.20 -21.38
N SER A 164 7.55 11.25 -20.87
CA SER A 164 6.68 10.09 -20.69
C SER A 164 5.23 10.43 -20.98
N GLU A 165 4.52 9.53 -21.68
CA GLU A 165 3.07 9.60 -21.93
C GLU A 165 2.25 8.86 -20.87
N ALA A 166 2.88 8.26 -19.85
CA ALA A 166 2.19 7.60 -18.77
C ALA A 166 1.26 8.56 -18.01
N ASP A 167 0.19 8.05 -17.43
CA ASP A 167 -0.56 8.80 -16.42
C ASP A 167 0.36 9.06 -15.22
N LEU A 168 0.48 10.31 -14.81
CA LEU A 168 1.36 10.70 -13.70
C LEU A 168 0.53 10.89 -12.43
N TRP A 169 0.87 10.13 -11.39
CA TRP A 169 0.39 10.35 -10.04
C TRP A 169 1.49 10.98 -9.21
N VAL A 170 1.13 11.82 -8.26
CA VAL A 170 2.08 12.52 -7.40
C VAL A 170 1.81 12.19 -5.95
N ASP A 171 2.86 11.82 -5.24
CA ASP A 171 2.79 11.57 -3.80
C ASP A 171 3.78 12.49 -3.09
N ALA A 172 3.24 13.39 -2.30
CA ALA A 172 4.02 14.40 -1.59
C ALA A 172 4.43 13.97 -0.17
N ASN A 173 3.88 12.90 0.36
CA ASN A 173 4.20 12.40 1.70
C ASN A 173 4.29 13.51 2.76
N GLU A 174 3.26 14.39 2.82
CA GLU A 174 3.15 15.50 3.77
C GLU A 174 4.18 16.64 3.58
N ALA A 175 4.77 16.79 2.39
CA ALA A 175 5.93 17.68 2.20
C ALA A 175 5.63 19.18 2.26
N PHE A 176 4.37 19.61 2.08
CA PHE A 176 4.03 21.02 1.92
C PHE A 176 3.23 21.58 3.09
N SER A 177 3.43 22.85 3.40
CA SER A 177 2.48 23.61 4.23
C SER A 177 1.14 23.76 3.49
N PRO A 178 0.02 24.04 4.17
CA PRO A 178 -1.28 24.25 3.51
C PRO A 178 -1.26 25.35 2.45
N GLU A 179 -0.51 26.43 2.68
CA GLU A 179 -0.36 27.56 1.76
C GLU A 179 0.42 27.16 0.50
N GLU A 180 1.58 26.51 0.66
CA GLU A 180 2.39 26.02 -0.45
C GLU A 180 1.64 24.96 -1.27
N ALA A 181 0.89 24.07 -0.60
CA ALA A 181 0.17 22.99 -1.25
C ALA A 181 -0.90 23.51 -2.24
N ILE A 182 -1.55 24.66 -1.98
CA ILE A 182 -2.50 25.27 -2.92
C ILE A 182 -1.80 25.68 -4.23
N GLU A 183 -0.60 26.25 -4.13
CA GLU A 183 0.20 26.60 -5.32
C GLU A 183 0.65 25.35 -6.05
N VAL A 184 1.15 24.35 -5.32
CA VAL A 184 1.62 23.06 -5.86
C VAL A 184 0.49 22.33 -6.59
N VAL A 185 -0.69 22.16 -5.99
CA VAL A 185 -1.79 21.43 -6.65
C VAL A 185 -2.28 22.16 -7.92
N THR A 186 -2.17 23.49 -7.96
CA THR A 186 -2.48 24.28 -9.15
C THR A 186 -1.49 24.00 -10.28
N GLU A 187 -0.20 23.94 -9.99
CA GLU A 187 0.85 23.57 -10.94
C GLU A 187 0.66 22.12 -11.44
N LEU A 188 0.44 21.17 -10.52
CA LEU A 188 0.22 19.76 -10.84
C LEU A 188 -0.98 19.57 -11.75
N LYS A 189 -2.08 20.26 -11.49
CA LYS A 189 -3.26 20.29 -12.36
C LYS A 189 -2.91 20.79 -13.75
N GLY A 190 -2.09 21.84 -13.87
CA GLY A 190 -1.60 22.38 -15.14
C GLY A 190 -0.75 21.40 -15.94
N MET A 191 -0.06 20.46 -15.27
CA MET A 191 0.71 19.38 -15.90
C MET A 191 -0.14 18.16 -16.30
N GLY A 192 -1.43 18.14 -15.96
CA GLY A 192 -2.33 17.03 -16.29
C GLY A 192 -2.01 15.76 -15.50
N VAL A 193 -1.68 15.87 -14.19
CA VAL A 193 -1.54 14.70 -13.31
C VAL A 193 -2.91 14.07 -13.05
N GLY A 194 -2.94 12.73 -12.91
CA GLY A 194 -4.17 11.97 -12.72
C GLY A 194 -4.61 11.90 -11.26
N MET A 195 -3.70 12.11 -10.28
CA MET A 195 -4.00 12.03 -8.85
C MET A 195 -2.90 12.69 -8.02
N ILE A 196 -3.27 13.24 -6.85
CA ILE A 196 -2.35 13.83 -5.87
C ILE A 196 -2.59 13.14 -4.52
N GLU A 197 -1.53 12.59 -3.92
CA GLU A 197 -1.58 11.89 -2.64
C GLU A 197 -0.91 12.71 -1.55
N GLN A 198 -1.59 12.85 -0.41
CA GLN A 198 -1.15 13.43 0.86
C GLN A 198 -0.23 14.67 0.71
N PRO A 199 -0.72 15.77 0.13
CA PRO A 199 0.12 16.95 -0.09
C PRO A 199 0.51 17.69 1.21
N VAL A 200 -0.32 17.62 2.26
CA VAL A 200 -0.10 18.28 3.55
C VAL A 200 -0.08 17.28 4.69
N SER A 201 0.46 17.69 5.84
CA SER A 201 0.49 16.88 7.06
C SER A 201 -0.91 16.41 7.46
N ALA A 202 -1.00 15.19 7.99
CA ALA A 202 -2.23 14.66 8.61
C ALA A 202 -2.76 15.57 9.72
N SER A 203 -1.89 16.31 10.40
CA SER A 203 -2.26 17.27 11.44
C SER A 203 -2.85 18.59 10.93
N ALA A 204 -2.83 18.85 9.62
CA ALA A 204 -3.37 20.09 9.02
C ALA A 204 -4.89 20.23 9.12
N GLY A 205 -5.58 19.11 9.39
CA GLY A 205 -7.02 19.07 9.60
C GLY A 205 -7.87 19.09 8.31
N PRO A 206 -9.15 18.73 8.41
CA PRO A 206 -10.04 18.57 7.26
C PRO A 206 -10.25 19.83 6.42
N GLU A 207 -10.26 21.03 7.03
CA GLU A 207 -10.44 22.31 6.33
C GLU A 207 -9.32 22.59 5.33
N SER A 208 -8.06 22.28 5.70
CA SER A 208 -6.92 22.42 4.80
C SER A 208 -7.06 21.51 3.59
N PHE A 209 -7.48 20.27 3.79
CA PHE A 209 -7.74 19.33 2.70
C PHE A 209 -8.89 19.77 1.80
N GLN A 210 -9.96 20.33 2.34
CA GLN A 210 -11.09 20.82 1.56
C GLN A 210 -10.63 21.91 0.59
N ASN A 211 -9.91 22.92 1.06
CA ASN A 211 -9.38 23.99 0.22
C ASN A 211 -8.47 23.46 -0.90
N LEU A 212 -7.63 22.47 -0.58
CA LEU A 212 -6.76 21.81 -1.55
C LEU A 212 -7.53 21.03 -2.62
N THR A 213 -8.53 20.28 -2.20
CA THR A 213 -9.37 19.48 -3.09
C THR A 213 -10.17 20.36 -4.05
N GLU A 214 -10.67 21.50 -3.57
CA GLU A 214 -11.34 22.51 -4.41
C GLU A 214 -10.37 23.12 -5.42
N ALA A 215 -9.14 23.48 -5.02
CA ALA A 215 -8.12 24.03 -5.91
C ALA A 215 -7.65 23.02 -6.96
N ALA A 216 -7.48 21.77 -6.57
CA ALA A 216 -7.04 20.66 -7.43
C ALA A 216 -8.10 20.24 -8.45
N PHE A 217 -9.39 20.44 -8.18
CA PHE A 217 -10.48 19.93 -9.03
C PHE A 217 -10.25 20.21 -10.53
N PRO A 218 -10.40 19.22 -11.43
CA PRO A 218 -10.98 17.87 -11.22
C PRO A 218 -9.96 16.78 -10.81
N VAL A 219 -8.71 17.12 -10.53
CA VAL A 219 -7.69 16.14 -10.10
C VAL A 219 -8.01 15.68 -8.67
N PRO A 220 -8.18 14.36 -8.43
CA PRO A 220 -8.50 13.87 -7.11
C PRO A 220 -7.32 14.03 -6.13
N VAL A 221 -7.64 14.45 -4.91
CA VAL A 221 -6.73 14.46 -3.76
C VAL A 221 -7.06 13.26 -2.88
N ILE A 222 -6.06 12.42 -2.61
CA ILE A 222 -6.17 11.17 -1.85
C ILE A 222 -5.43 11.31 -0.53
N ALA A 223 -6.09 11.00 0.58
CA ALA A 223 -5.49 10.96 1.91
C ALA A 223 -4.82 9.59 2.15
N ASP A 224 -3.56 9.59 2.57
CA ASP A 224 -2.78 8.39 2.96
C ASP A 224 -2.49 8.38 4.46
N GLU A 225 -1.59 9.24 4.93
CA GLU A 225 -1.21 9.33 6.33
C GLU A 225 -2.36 9.79 7.23
N SER A 226 -3.34 10.51 6.68
CA SER A 226 -4.57 10.94 7.38
C SER A 226 -5.63 9.84 7.47
N ALA A 227 -5.49 8.72 6.77
CA ALA A 227 -6.49 7.65 6.65
C ALA A 227 -5.87 6.30 7.03
N ILE A 228 -5.92 5.96 8.30
CA ILE A 228 -5.31 4.73 8.85
C ILE A 228 -6.34 3.61 8.97
N THR A 229 -7.55 3.94 9.45
CA THR A 229 -8.62 2.98 9.73
C THR A 229 -9.95 3.42 9.12
N ALA A 230 -10.95 2.54 9.15
CA ALA A 230 -12.31 2.88 8.76
C ALA A 230 -12.92 4.02 9.61
N GLY A 231 -12.42 4.22 10.84
CA GLY A 231 -12.86 5.29 11.74
C GLY A 231 -12.47 6.69 11.27
N ASP A 232 -11.40 6.82 10.48
CA ASP A 232 -10.92 8.12 9.98
C ASP A 232 -11.73 8.58 8.75
N VAL A 233 -12.36 7.66 8.03
CA VAL A 233 -13.06 7.94 6.77
C VAL A 233 -14.19 8.97 6.94
N PRO A 234 -15.07 8.89 7.96
CA PRO A 234 -16.13 9.88 8.17
C PRO A 234 -15.61 11.29 8.40
N GLU A 235 -14.46 11.45 9.05
CA GLU A 235 -13.86 12.76 9.35
C GLU A 235 -13.27 13.41 8.10
N LEU A 236 -12.82 12.60 7.12
CA LEU A 236 -12.26 13.04 5.85
C LEU A 236 -13.33 13.25 4.76
N ALA A 237 -14.55 12.73 4.97
CA ALA A 237 -15.60 12.80 3.97
C ALA A 237 -16.01 14.25 3.65
N GLY A 238 -15.96 14.60 2.35
CA GLY A 238 -16.19 15.97 1.87
C GLY A 238 -14.95 16.87 1.88
N SER A 239 -13.85 16.46 2.53
CA SER A 239 -12.60 17.24 2.55
C SER A 239 -11.57 16.72 1.54
N VAL A 240 -11.57 15.43 1.25
CA VAL A 240 -10.71 14.79 0.24
C VAL A 240 -11.55 14.05 -0.80
N SER A 241 -10.97 13.77 -1.97
CA SER A 241 -11.63 12.99 -3.01
C SER A 241 -11.68 11.50 -2.66
N GLY A 242 -10.72 11.00 -1.90
CA GLY A 242 -10.61 9.58 -1.56
C GLY A 242 -9.55 9.28 -0.51
N VAL A 243 -9.42 8.00 -0.18
CA VAL A 243 -8.48 7.49 0.82
C VAL A 243 -7.59 6.40 0.24
N ASN A 244 -6.33 6.34 0.71
CA ASN A 244 -5.40 5.25 0.38
C ASN A 244 -5.43 4.19 1.49
N VAL A 245 -5.98 3.04 1.17
CA VAL A 245 -6.00 1.86 2.04
C VAL A 245 -4.68 1.11 1.87
N LYS A 246 -3.96 0.88 2.97
CA LYS A 246 -2.78 0.01 3.00
C LYS A 246 -2.99 -1.05 4.08
N LEU A 247 -2.85 -2.32 3.73
CA LEU A 247 -3.03 -3.42 4.69
C LEU A 247 -2.16 -3.23 5.93
N ALA A 248 -0.90 -2.84 5.73
CA ALA A 248 0.08 -2.61 6.79
C ALA A 248 -0.33 -1.49 7.78
N LYS A 249 -1.18 -0.55 7.35
CA LYS A 249 -1.72 0.51 8.22
C LYS A 249 -2.97 0.08 8.96
N CYS A 250 -3.92 -0.51 8.24
CA CYS A 250 -5.25 -0.76 8.79
C CYS A 250 -5.39 -2.10 9.53
N GLY A 251 -4.45 -3.04 9.38
CA GLY A 251 -4.48 -4.32 10.09
C GLY A 251 -4.97 -5.51 9.25
N GLY A 252 -4.70 -5.52 7.93
CA GLY A 252 -4.92 -6.66 7.05
C GLY A 252 -6.16 -6.57 6.16
N ILE A 253 -6.48 -7.67 5.48
CA ILE A 253 -7.56 -7.77 4.50
C ILE A 253 -8.91 -7.41 5.13
N ARG A 254 -9.20 -7.94 6.33
CA ARG A 254 -10.48 -7.72 7.02
C ARG A 254 -10.75 -6.24 7.27
N ARG A 255 -9.78 -5.55 7.85
CA ARG A 255 -9.87 -4.11 8.15
C ARG A 255 -9.83 -3.26 6.89
N ALA A 256 -9.10 -3.69 5.86
CA ALA A 256 -9.11 -3.02 4.56
C ALA A 256 -10.49 -3.07 3.90
N LEU A 257 -11.19 -4.22 3.93
CA LEU A 257 -12.56 -4.34 3.42
C LEU A 257 -13.52 -3.42 4.18
N GLU A 258 -13.41 -3.34 5.51
CA GLU A 258 -14.18 -2.40 6.33
C GLU A 258 -13.96 -0.95 5.89
N MET A 259 -12.70 -0.55 5.71
CA MET A 259 -12.33 0.79 5.28
C MET A 259 -12.82 1.10 3.85
N ILE A 260 -12.66 0.16 2.90
CA ILE A 260 -13.15 0.29 1.51
C ILE A 260 -14.67 0.50 1.50
N HIS A 261 -15.43 -0.35 2.21
CA HIS A 261 -16.89 -0.25 2.25
C HIS A 261 -17.37 1.04 2.92
N THR A 262 -16.68 1.49 3.97
CA THR A 262 -16.96 2.77 4.60
C THR A 262 -16.72 3.93 3.62
N ALA A 263 -15.56 3.97 2.95
CA ALA A 263 -15.27 5.01 1.96
C ALA A 263 -16.32 5.04 0.83
N ARG A 264 -16.71 3.88 0.31
CA ARG A 264 -17.76 3.77 -0.70
C ARG A 264 -19.11 4.27 -0.21
N ALA A 265 -19.47 4.01 1.04
CA ALA A 265 -20.72 4.51 1.63
C ALA A 265 -20.76 6.05 1.72
N TYR A 266 -19.60 6.70 1.84
CA TYR A 266 -19.44 8.16 1.79
C TYR A 266 -19.22 8.71 0.38
N GLY A 267 -19.29 7.87 -0.66
CA GLY A 267 -19.08 8.28 -2.07
C GLY A 267 -17.66 8.66 -2.43
N MET A 268 -16.68 8.23 -1.63
CA MET A 268 -15.27 8.53 -1.81
C MET A 268 -14.59 7.54 -2.77
N LEU A 269 -13.57 8.03 -3.47
CA LEU A 269 -12.64 7.20 -4.22
C LEU A 269 -11.76 6.39 -3.25
N VAL A 270 -11.29 5.24 -3.72
CA VAL A 270 -10.43 4.36 -2.94
C VAL A 270 -9.18 4.02 -3.73
N MET A 271 -8.04 4.25 -3.13
CA MET A 271 -6.75 3.76 -3.56
C MET A 271 -6.34 2.59 -2.68
N LEU A 272 -5.67 1.61 -3.25
CA LEU A 272 -5.02 0.51 -2.54
C LEU A 272 -3.52 0.63 -2.76
N GLY A 273 -2.81 0.99 -1.71
CA GLY A 273 -1.37 1.13 -1.71
C GLY A 273 -0.65 0.05 -0.91
N CYS A 274 0.68 0.15 -0.89
CA CYS A 274 1.55 -0.73 -0.12
C CYS A 274 2.69 0.04 0.55
N MET A 275 3.48 -0.66 1.34
CA MET A 275 4.86 -0.29 1.71
C MET A 275 5.83 -0.97 0.75
N VAL A 276 7.13 -0.85 0.99
CA VAL A 276 8.12 -1.73 0.32
C VAL A 276 7.94 -3.13 0.92
N GLU A 277 7.14 -3.97 0.29
CA GLU A 277 6.72 -5.29 0.77
C GLU A 277 7.20 -6.38 -0.18
N THR A 278 7.34 -7.62 0.32
CA THR A 278 7.64 -8.77 -0.55
C THR A 278 6.41 -9.19 -1.37
N SER A 279 6.60 -10.10 -2.31
CA SER A 279 5.50 -10.72 -3.05
C SER A 279 4.41 -11.31 -2.14
N LEU A 280 4.72 -11.62 -0.87
CA LEU A 280 3.74 -12.13 0.09
C LEU A 280 2.74 -11.04 0.50
N GLY A 281 3.21 -9.87 0.95
CA GLY A 281 2.36 -8.74 1.32
C GLY A 281 1.61 -8.17 0.12
N ILE A 282 2.31 -7.98 -0.99
CA ILE A 282 1.69 -7.48 -2.24
C ILE A 282 0.61 -8.43 -2.76
N SER A 283 0.84 -9.76 -2.69
CA SER A 283 -0.19 -10.71 -3.11
C SER A 283 -1.45 -10.63 -2.25
N ALA A 284 -1.31 -10.39 -0.94
CA ALA A 284 -2.45 -10.21 -0.05
C ALA A 284 -3.30 -8.98 -0.44
N ALA A 285 -2.66 -7.84 -0.66
CA ALA A 285 -3.34 -6.62 -1.11
C ALA A 285 -4.00 -6.82 -2.49
N ALA A 286 -3.30 -7.45 -3.42
CA ALA A 286 -3.81 -7.67 -4.77
C ALA A 286 -5.09 -8.54 -4.82
N GLN A 287 -5.36 -9.40 -3.80
CA GLN A 287 -6.60 -10.19 -3.73
C GLN A 287 -7.88 -9.33 -3.67
N ILE A 288 -7.78 -8.11 -3.13
CA ILE A 288 -8.92 -7.20 -2.96
C ILE A 288 -8.89 -6.01 -3.92
N SER A 289 -7.92 -5.94 -4.82
CA SER A 289 -7.72 -4.80 -5.73
C SER A 289 -8.87 -4.55 -6.71
N GLY A 290 -9.73 -5.53 -6.96
CA GLY A 290 -10.94 -5.36 -7.76
C GLY A 290 -12.02 -4.48 -7.13
N LEU A 291 -11.83 -4.01 -5.89
CA LEU A 291 -12.79 -3.18 -5.14
C LEU A 291 -12.45 -1.68 -5.17
N VAL A 292 -11.30 -1.30 -5.74
CA VAL A 292 -10.75 0.05 -5.65
C VAL A 292 -10.61 0.74 -7.01
N ASP A 293 -10.37 2.05 -7.00
CA ASP A 293 -10.24 2.88 -8.22
C ASP A 293 -8.79 3.03 -8.66
N PHE A 294 -7.86 3.10 -7.69
CA PHE A 294 -6.44 3.31 -7.91
C PHE A 294 -5.64 2.19 -7.25
N VAL A 295 -4.60 1.70 -7.90
CA VAL A 295 -3.73 0.65 -7.37
C VAL A 295 -2.27 1.06 -7.46
N ASP A 296 -1.56 0.95 -6.32
CA ASP A 296 -0.13 1.23 -6.17
C ASP A 296 0.51 0.10 -5.34
N LEU A 297 0.73 -1.03 -6.00
CA LEU A 297 1.19 -2.28 -5.40
C LEU A 297 2.52 -2.73 -6.03
N ASP A 298 3.45 -1.81 -6.14
CA ASP A 298 4.75 -2.02 -6.76
C ASP A 298 5.86 -2.41 -5.76
N GLY A 299 5.55 -2.52 -4.45
CA GLY A 299 6.54 -2.75 -3.41
C GLY A 299 7.51 -3.91 -3.71
N ALA A 300 6.99 -5.04 -4.22
CA ALA A 300 7.82 -6.19 -4.60
C ALA A 300 8.65 -5.97 -5.88
N MET A 301 8.23 -5.06 -6.77
CA MET A 301 8.99 -4.70 -7.97
C MET A 301 10.25 -3.89 -7.65
N LEU A 302 10.29 -3.26 -6.49
CA LEU A 302 11.43 -2.46 -6.04
C LEU A 302 12.54 -3.33 -5.45
N LEU A 303 12.27 -4.61 -5.12
CA LEU A 303 13.19 -5.50 -4.41
C LEU A 303 14.18 -6.19 -5.36
N ALA A 304 15.44 -6.24 -4.94
CA ALA A 304 16.49 -7.02 -5.58
C ALA A 304 16.47 -8.50 -5.15
N ASP A 305 15.96 -8.81 -3.97
CA ASP A 305 16.08 -10.11 -3.30
C ASP A 305 14.79 -10.57 -2.64
N ASP A 306 13.67 -10.51 -3.35
CA ASP A 306 12.38 -10.98 -2.86
C ASP A 306 12.45 -12.47 -2.48
N PRO A 307 12.20 -12.85 -1.19
CA PRO A 307 12.27 -14.23 -0.74
C PRO A 307 11.09 -15.11 -1.19
N TYR A 308 10.13 -14.52 -1.90
CA TYR A 308 8.95 -15.21 -2.38
C TYR A 308 8.81 -15.10 -3.89
N SER A 309 8.22 -16.12 -4.48
CA SER A 309 7.62 -16.05 -5.82
C SER A 309 6.12 -15.76 -5.67
N GLY A 310 5.66 -14.70 -6.30
CA GLY A 310 4.30 -14.20 -6.16
C GLY A 310 3.74 -13.66 -7.47
N PRO A 311 3.05 -12.52 -7.44
CA PRO A 311 2.49 -11.89 -8.62
C PRO A 311 3.53 -11.62 -9.69
N LEU A 312 3.16 -11.78 -10.96
CA LEU A 312 3.94 -11.33 -12.10
C LEU A 312 3.48 -9.94 -12.53
N TYR A 313 4.41 -9.15 -13.05
CA TYR A 313 4.12 -7.79 -13.51
C TYR A 313 4.40 -7.68 -15.01
N GLU A 314 3.38 -7.27 -15.75
CA GLU A 314 3.50 -7.02 -17.19
C GLU A 314 3.05 -5.59 -17.49
N ASN A 315 3.99 -4.67 -17.63
CA ASN A 315 3.73 -3.24 -17.89
C ASN A 315 2.76 -2.58 -16.88
N GLY A 316 2.91 -2.94 -15.60
CA GLY A 316 2.04 -2.49 -14.51
C GLY A 316 0.83 -3.40 -14.24
N LEU A 317 0.43 -4.27 -15.17
CA LEU A 317 -0.60 -5.27 -14.90
C LEU A 317 -0.08 -6.29 -13.88
N ILE A 318 -0.82 -6.50 -12.81
CA ILE A 318 -0.52 -7.51 -11.80
C ILE A 318 -1.27 -8.80 -12.13
N LEU A 319 -0.53 -9.84 -12.41
CA LEU A 319 -1.04 -11.18 -12.67
C LEU A 319 -0.88 -12.03 -11.40
N LEU A 320 -1.99 -12.26 -10.71
CA LEU A 320 -1.98 -13.11 -9.53
C LEU A 320 -1.62 -14.55 -9.90
N PRO A 321 -0.81 -15.25 -9.07
CA PRO A 321 -0.51 -16.65 -9.28
C PRO A 321 -1.79 -17.52 -9.25
N ASP A 322 -1.79 -18.59 -10.02
CA ASP A 322 -2.82 -19.62 -9.90
C ASP A 322 -2.56 -20.47 -8.66
N GLY A 323 -3.64 -20.83 -7.96
CA GLY A 323 -3.55 -21.72 -6.81
C GLY A 323 -4.30 -21.21 -5.57
N PRO A 324 -4.37 -22.05 -4.52
CA PRO A 324 -5.08 -21.69 -3.29
C PRO A 324 -4.31 -20.70 -2.44
N GLY A 325 -5.04 -20.00 -1.58
CA GLY A 325 -4.48 -19.00 -0.68
C GLY A 325 -4.08 -17.73 -1.41
N LEU A 326 -2.96 -17.15 -1.03
CA LEU A 326 -2.35 -16.01 -1.69
C LEU A 326 -1.60 -16.40 -2.98
N GLY A 327 -1.47 -17.71 -3.26
CA GLY A 327 -0.74 -18.20 -4.43
C GLY A 327 0.79 -18.11 -4.34
N VAL A 328 1.31 -17.59 -3.24
CA VAL A 328 2.74 -17.31 -3.03
C VAL A 328 3.48 -18.55 -2.52
N LYS A 329 4.76 -18.69 -2.93
CA LYS A 329 5.66 -19.77 -2.49
C LYS A 329 7.01 -19.18 -2.08
N PRO A 330 7.64 -19.67 -0.99
CA PRO A 330 9.04 -19.38 -0.70
C PRO A 330 9.93 -19.76 -1.90
N ARG A 331 10.99 -18.97 -2.13
CA ARG A 331 12.05 -19.25 -3.10
C ARG A 331 13.15 -20.10 -2.52
#